data_1a81784cdf8f8032232cb91148b8dcc3
#
_entry.id   1a81784cdf8f8032232cb91148b8dcc3
#
_cell.length_a   1.000
_cell.length_b   1.000
_cell.length_c   1.000
_cell.angle_alpha   90.00
_cell.angle_beta   90.00
_cell.angle_gamma   90.00
#
_symmetry.space_group_name_H-M   'P 1'
#
loop_
_entity.id
_entity.type
_entity.pdbx_description
1 polymer ?
#
loop_
_entity_poly.entity_id
_entity_poly.type
_entity_poly.pdbx_seq_one_letter_code
_entity_poly.pdbx_strand_id
1 'polypeptide(L)'
;MKIAITGKSGILSQELQKFHPNLVVLDSYNYDITDPQTTRKIMEVNPDIIIHAGAVTNSTMVKNNPVVAINTNIIGTANISNYCIQQKKRLVYISTDYIYEGTVGNYKETDPILPYNEYAWTKLGGECSVCLVPNHLIIRTSFGSDEIFYENSWTNQLVSKDYVDVIAPMILKSSLSNTTGILNIGTEAKSVYEYVQKRNKTNPIQKEISTNFTLNTEKYEQSFLY
;
A
#
# COMPACT_ATOMS: atom_id res chain seq x y z
N MET A 1 -18.25 5.24 13.75
CA MET A 1 -17.27 4.33 13.12
C MET A 1 -15.86 4.83 13.44
N LYS A 2 -15.06 4.01 14.11
CA LYS A 2 -13.68 4.34 14.49
C LYS A 2 -12.71 3.70 13.50
N ILE A 3 -11.82 4.50 12.94
CA ILE A 3 -10.83 4.05 11.96
C ILE A 3 -9.45 4.15 12.59
N ALA A 4 -8.65 3.10 12.46
CA ALA A 4 -7.26 3.11 12.86
C ALA A 4 -6.33 2.86 11.66
N ILE A 5 -5.10 3.40 11.72
CA ILE A 5 -4.06 3.15 10.74
C ILE A 5 -2.76 2.75 11.41
N THR A 6 -2.08 1.72 10.89
CA THR A 6 -0.72 1.37 11.28
C THR A 6 0.30 2.11 10.41
N GLY A 7 1.52 2.33 10.91
CA GLY A 7 2.59 3.00 10.15
C GLY A 7 2.60 4.51 10.30
N LYS A 8 2.69 5.01 11.55
CA LYS A 8 2.64 6.44 11.93
C LYS A 8 3.58 7.35 11.13
N SER A 9 4.82 6.91 10.91
CA SER A 9 5.83 7.70 10.20
C SER A 9 5.67 7.67 8.67
N GLY A 10 4.75 6.86 8.15
CA GLY A 10 4.51 6.74 6.71
C GLY A 10 3.77 7.94 6.14
N ILE A 11 4.14 8.35 4.93
CA ILE A 11 3.52 9.49 4.22
C ILE A 11 2.00 9.33 4.07
N LEU A 12 1.51 8.09 3.86
CA LEU A 12 0.07 7.83 3.76
C LEU A 12 -0.66 8.12 5.08
N SER A 13 -0.07 7.72 6.22
CA SER A 13 -0.68 7.95 7.53
C SER A 13 -0.81 9.45 7.82
N GLN A 14 0.25 10.20 7.52
CA GLN A 14 0.25 11.66 7.69
C GLN A 14 -0.76 12.34 6.77
N GLU A 15 -0.86 11.89 5.52
CA GLU A 15 -1.79 12.47 4.55
C GLU A 15 -3.24 12.16 4.92
N LEU A 16 -3.56 10.91 5.29
CA LEU A 16 -4.91 10.52 5.69
C LEU A 16 -5.42 11.29 6.92
N GLN A 17 -4.54 11.67 7.84
CA GLN A 17 -4.92 12.50 9.00
C GLN A 17 -5.43 13.88 8.59
N LYS A 18 -4.98 14.45 7.48
CA LYS A 18 -5.48 15.73 6.95
C LYS A 18 -6.94 15.60 6.49
N PHE A 19 -7.30 14.46 5.87
CA PHE A 19 -8.67 14.20 5.39
C PHE A 19 -9.59 13.63 6.47
N HIS A 20 -9.03 12.95 7.48
CA HIS A 20 -9.79 12.34 8.57
C HIS A 20 -9.11 12.62 9.92
N PRO A 21 -9.34 13.81 10.52
CA PRO A 21 -8.65 14.22 11.76
C PRO A 21 -8.86 13.29 12.96
N ASN A 22 -9.94 12.51 12.98
CA ASN A 22 -10.25 11.53 14.02
C ASN A 22 -9.63 10.14 13.77
N LEU A 23 -8.72 10.02 12.77
CA LEU A 23 -8.01 8.79 12.49
C LEU A 23 -7.10 8.41 13.66
N VAL A 24 -7.28 7.21 14.23
CA VAL A 24 -6.42 6.72 15.32
C VAL A 24 -5.15 6.15 14.72
N VAL A 25 -4.01 6.74 15.05
CA VAL A 25 -2.72 6.26 14.57
C VAL A 25 -2.12 5.27 15.55
N LEU A 26 -1.94 4.04 15.08
CA LEU A 26 -1.27 2.96 15.79
C LEU A 26 0.24 3.06 15.51
N ASP A 27 0.95 3.76 16.36
CA ASP A 27 2.40 3.94 16.22
C ASP A 27 3.16 2.68 16.67
N SER A 28 4.32 2.42 16.05
CA SER A 28 5.09 1.20 16.29
C SER A 28 5.72 1.10 17.68
N TYR A 29 5.82 2.20 18.42
CA TYR A 29 6.32 2.18 19.80
C TYR A 29 5.30 1.56 20.76
N ASN A 30 4.02 1.93 20.62
CA ASN A 30 2.94 1.43 21.46
C ASN A 30 2.27 0.18 20.88
N TYR A 31 2.27 0.05 19.54
CA TYR A 31 1.57 -0.99 18.78
C TYR A 31 2.53 -1.67 17.81
N ASP A 32 3.54 -2.37 18.35
CA ASP A 32 4.47 -3.16 17.53
C ASP A 32 3.73 -4.36 16.92
N ILE A 33 3.45 -4.29 15.63
CA ILE A 33 2.71 -5.34 14.92
C ILE A 33 3.47 -6.68 14.88
N THR A 34 4.77 -6.69 15.12
CA THR A 34 5.58 -7.92 15.18
C THR A 34 5.40 -8.67 16.50
N ASP A 35 4.90 -7.99 17.54
CA ASP A 35 4.54 -8.59 18.82
C ASP A 35 3.07 -9.07 18.80
N PRO A 36 2.79 -10.37 18.96
CA PRO A 36 1.43 -10.89 19.04
C PRO A 36 0.59 -10.27 20.17
N GLN A 37 1.23 -9.73 21.22
CA GLN A 37 0.54 -9.07 22.33
C GLN A 37 -0.07 -7.71 21.92
N THR A 38 0.39 -7.13 20.82
CA THR A 38 -0.14 -5.86 20.28
C THR A 38 -1.64 -5.95 20.00
N THR A 39 -2.17 -7.12 19.67
CA THR A 39 -3.60 -7.34 19.45
C THR A 39 -4.43 -6.97 20.68
N ARG A 40 -3.93 -7.16 21.90
CA ARG A 40 -4.60 -6.75 23.14
C ARG A 40 -4.72 -5.24 23.26
N LYS A 41 -3.66 -4.50 22.93
CA LYS A 41 -3.69 -3.03 22.94
C LYS A 41 -4.63 -2.48 21.85
N ILE A 42 -4.68 -3.12 20.69
CA ILE A 42 -5.62 -2.74 19.62
C ILE A 42 -7.07 -2.99 20.07
N MET A 43 -7.34 -4.01 20.87
CA MET A 43 -8.67 -4.25 21.47
C MET A 43 -9.15 -3.08 22.34
N GLU A 44 -8.26 -2.43 23.08
CA GLU A 44 -8.60 -1.23 23.88
C GLU A 44 -9.02 -0.06 22.99
N VAL A 45 -8.37 0.10 21.84
CA VAL A 45 -8.76 1.08 20.83
C VAL A 45 -10.10 0.72 20.19
N ASN A 46 -10.34 -0.58 19.99
CA ASN A 46 -11.54 -1.15 19.39
C ASN A 46 -11.97 -0.47 18.07
N PRO A 47 -11.10 -0.42 17.04
CA PRO A 47 -11.45 0.18 15.77
C PRO A 47 -12.49 -0.68 15.01
N ASP A 48 -13.32 -0.05 14.20
CA ASP A 48 -14.23 -0.73 13.26
C ASP A 48 -13.49 -1.13 11.99
N ILE A 49 -12.55 -0.26 11.55
CA ILE A 49 -11.71 -0.44 10.36
C ILE A 49 -10.26 -0.25 10.75
N ILE A 50 -9.38 -1.16 10.28
CA ILE A 50 -7.94 -0.98 10.33
C ILE A 50 -7.42 -0.79 8.90
N ILE A 51 -6.77 0.35 8.63
CA ILE A 51 -5.97 0.57 7.43
C ILE A 51 -4.54 0.15 7.78
N HIS A 52 -4.10 -1.00 7.25
CA HIS A 52 -2.78 -1.53 7.54
C HIS A 52 -1.78 -1.06 6.47
N ALA A 53 -1.06 0.02 6.81
CA ALA A 53 -0.02 0.65 5.97
C ALA A 53 1.39 0.50 6.55
N GLY A 54 1.54 -0.08 7.75
CA GLY A 54 2.83 -0.32 8.39
C GLY A 54 3.63 -1.39 7.64
N ALA A 55 4.78 -1.01 7.07
CA ALA A 55 5.65 -1.92 6.35
C ALA A 55 7.08 -1.38 6.25
N VAL A 56 8.05 -2.28 6.09
CA VAL A 56 9.38 -1.95 5.59
C VAL A 56 9.30 -1.86 4.08
N THR A 57 9.42 -0.65 3.50
CA THR A 57 9.18 -0.38 2.08
C THR A 57 10.46 -0.16 1.25
N ASN A 58 11.59 0.13 1.90
CA ASN A 58 12.86 0.35 1.20
C ASN A 58 13.43 -0.99 0.69
N SER A 59 13.48 -1.19 -0.62
CA SER A 59 13.92 -2.44 -1.25
C SER A 59 15.36 -2.82 -0.88
N THR A 60 16.25 -1.85 -0.73
CA THR A 60 17.63 -2.09 -0.29
C THR A 60 17.66 -2.59 1.16
N MET A 61 16.85 -2.00 2.03
CA MET A 61 16.72 -2.43 3.41
C MET A 61 16.15 -3.86 3.50
N VAL A 62 15.11 -4.16 2.70
CA VAL A 62 14.52 -5.51 2.63
C VAL A 62 15.57 -6.53 2.19
N LYS A 63 16.35 -6.23 1.15
CA LYS A 63 17.41 -7.10 0.65
C LYS A 63 18.52 -7.33 1.68
N ASN A 64 18.94 -6.28 2.39
CA ASN A 64 20.04 -6.36 3.37
C ASN A 64 19.60 -6.94 4.71
N ASN A 65 18.33 -6.80 5.08
CA ASN A 65 17.77 -7.25 6.36
C ASN A 65 16.44 -8.00 6.15
N PRO A 66 16.43 -9.15 5.47
CA PRO A 66 15.19 -9.86 5.11
C PRO A 66 14.40 -10.31 6.34
N VAL A 67 15.06 -10.61 7.46
CA VAL A 67 14.41 -11.02 8.71
C VAL A 67 13.51 -9.90 9.26
N VAL A 68 13.97 -8.66 9.23
CA VAL A 68 13.17 -7.49 9.67
C VAL A 68 11.95 -7.33 8.75
N ALA A 69 12.14 -7.48 7.44
CA ALA A 69 11.06 -7.38 6.48
C ALA A 69 10.04 -8.53 6.63
N ILE A 70 10.48 -9.76 6.86
CA ILE A 70 9.60 -10.91 7.15
C ILE A 70 8.80 -10.63 8.43
N ASN A 71 9.45 -10.23 9.51
CA ASN A 71 8.78 -9.98 10.78
C ASN A 71 7.73 -8.86 10.64
N THR A 72 8.06 -7.76 9.96
CA THR A 72 7.14 -6.62 9.83
C THR A 72 6.07 -6.88 8.77
N ASN A 73 6.46 -7.22 7.52
CA ASN A 73 5.54 -7.22 6.40
C ASN A 73 4.70 -8.51 6.32
N ILE A 74 5.20 -9.64 6.85
CA ILE A 74 4.50 -10.91 6.81
C ILE A 74 3.90 -11.23 8.18
N ILE A 75 4.73 -11.42 9.21
CA ILE A 75 4.26 -11.83 10.54
C ILE A 75 3.40 -10.73 11.17
N GLY A 76 3.85 -9.47 11.09
CA GLY A 76 3.09 -8.32 11.59
C GLY A 76 1.73 -8.20 10.90
N THR A 77 1.67 -8.39 9.58
CA THR A 77 0.39 -8.40 8.83
C THR A 77 -0.48 -9.57 9.26
N ALA A 78 0.09 -10.76 9.48
CA ALA A 78 -0.66 -11.92 9.96
C ALA A 78 -1.24 -11.68 11.37
N ASN A 79 -0.53 -11.00 12.27
CA ASN A 79 -1.03 -10.63 13.60
C ASN A 79 -2.24 -9.69 13.50
N ILE A 80 -2.20 -8.68 12.62
CA ILE A 80 -3.33 -7.78 12.36
C ILE A 80 -4.50 -8.54 11.74
N SER A 81 -4.24 -9.44 10.79
CA SER A 81 -5.27 -10.30 10.18
C SER A 81 -5.97 -11.17 11.22
N ASN A 82 -5.21 -11.82 12.11
CA ASN A 82 -5.75 -12.61 13.22
C ASN A 82 -6.65 -11.77 14.14
N TYR A 83 -6.20 -10.56 14.51
CA TYR A 83 -7.03 -9.63 15.27
C TYR A 83 -8.35 -9.34 14.55
N CYS A 84 -8.31 -8.98 13.26
CA CYS A 84 -9.51 -8.64 12.49
C CYS A 84 -10.48 -9.82 12.35
N ILE A 85 -9.97 -11.04 12.19
CA ILE A 85 -10.79 -12.27 12.17
C ILE A 85 -11.49 -12.46 13.51
N GLN A 86 -10.73 -12.46 14.62
CA GLN A 86 -11.24 -12.72 15.95
C GLN A 86 -12.27 -11.66 16.42
N GLN A 87 -12.02 -10.39 16.07
CA GLN A 87 -12.87 -9.28 16.48
C GLN A 87 -13.90 -8.89 15.40
N LYS A 88 -13.98 -9.63 14.28
CA LYS A 88 -14.90 -9.38 13.15
C LYS A 88 -14.77 -7.94 12.62
N LYS A 89 -13.53 -7.44 12.49
CA LYS A 89 -13.23 -6.09 12.02
C LYS A 89 -12.93 -6.08 10.54
N ARG A 90 -13.11 -4.90 9.90
CA ARG A 90 -12.70 -4.67 8.52
C ARG A 90 -11.21 -4.43 8.47
N LEU A 91 -10.51 -5.09 7.55
CA LEU A 91 -9.09 -4.90 7.27
C LEU A 91 -8.89 -4.35 5.86
N VAL A 92 -8.29 -3.17 5.76
CA VAL A 92 -7.83 -2.58 4.50
C VAL A 92 -6.30 -2.66 4.48
N TYR A 93 -5.75 -3.43 3.56
CA TYR A 93 -4.31 -3.65 3.44
C TYR A 93 -3.74 -2.87 2.27
N ILE A 94 -2.72 -2.07 2.52
CA ILE A 94 -2.02 -1.34 1.47
C ILE A 94 -0.91 -2.21 0.91
N SER A 95 -1.11 -2.71 -0.30
CA SER A 95 -0.17 -3.50 -1.06
C SER A 95 0.54 -2.65 -2.13
N THR A 96 1.12 -3.25 -3.14
CA THR A 96 1.96 -2.60 -4.15
C THR A 96 1.66 -3.09 -5.56
N ASP A 97 1.90 -2.24 -6.55
CA ASP A 97 1.92 -2.60 -7.97
C ASP A 97 3.07 -3.56 -8.32
N TYR A 98 4.14 -3.58 -7.55
CA TYR A 98 5.28 -4.50 -7.73
C TYR A 98 4.96 -5.98 -7.45
N ILE A 99 3.72 -6.30 -7.06
CA ILE A 99 3.19 -7.67 -7.06
C ILE A 99 3.20 -8.28 -8.47
N TYR A 100 3.09 -7.45 -9.50
CA TYR A 100 3.11 -7.87 -10.90
C TYR A 100 4.54 -7.88 -11.45
N GLU A 101 4.74 -8.63 -12.55
CA GLU A 101 6.04 -8.82 -13.19
C GLU A 101 6.66 -7.53 -13.74
N GLY A 102 5.82 -6.57 -14.14
CA GLY A 102 6.27 -5.28 -14.67
C GLY A 102 6.69 -5.31 -16.13
N THR A 103 6.17 -6.22 -16.93
CA THR A 103 6.48 -6.37 -18.36
C THR A 103 5.36 -5.82 -19.26
N VAL A 104 4.10 -6.19 -19.03
CA VAL A 104 2.97 -5.91 -19.91
C VAL A 104 2.27 -4.60 -19.55
N GLY A 105 2.07 -4.35 -18.26
CA GLY A 105 1.30 -3.20 -17.77
C GLY A 105 -0.22 -3.38 -17.89
N ASN A 106 -0.96 -2.34 -17.48
CA ASN A 106 -2.43 -2.34 -17.41
C ASN A 106 -2.98 -3.57 -16.67
N TYR A 107 -2.30 -3.95 -15.58
CA TYR A 107 -2.62 -5.15 -14.81
C TYR A 107 -3.97 -5.05 -14.12
N LYS A 108 -4.82 -6.06 -14.31
CA LYS A 108 -6.07 -6.25 -13.57
C LYS A 108 -5.83 -6.96 -12.25
N GLU A 109 -6.77 -6.86 -11.34
CA GLU A 109 -6.71 -7.53 -10.02
C GLU A 109 -6.65 -9.07 -10.15
N THR A 110 -7.13 -9.61 -11.26
CA THR A 110 -7.18 -11.06 -11.57
C THR A 110 -5.98 -11.57 -12.33
N ASP A 111 -5.08 -10.70 -12.78
CA ASP A 111 -3.92 -11.10 -13.55
C ASP A 111 -2.92 -11.92 -12.71
N PRO A 112 -2.13 -12.79 -13.38
CA PRO A 112 -1.11 -13.58 -12.70
C PRO A 112 -0.14 -12.71 -11.91
N ILE A 113 0.24 -13.20 -10.74
CA ILE A 113 1.16 -12.53 -9.82
C ILE A 113 2.56 -13.12 -9.99
N LEU A 114 3.54 -12.24 -10.23
CA LEU A 114 4.96 -12.54 -10.17
C LEU A 114 5.69 -11.35 -9.56
N PRO A 115 5.96 -11.35 -8.24
CA PRO A 115 6.56 -10.22 -7.56
C PRO A 115 7.91 -9.80 -8.16
N TYR A 116 8.04 -8.53 -8.47
CA TYR A 116 9.19 -7.95 -9.18
C TYR A 116 10.49 -7.97 -8.37
N ASN A 117 10.38 -7.86 -7.05
CA ASN A 117 11.55 -7.78 -6.15
C ASN A 117 11.24 -8.36 -4.76
N GLU A 118 12.26 -8.41 -3.89
CA GLU A 118 12.16 -8.97 -2.54
C GLU A 118 11.12 -8.24 -1.68
N TYR A 119 10.98 -6.92 -1.83
CA TYR A 119 9.93 -6.15 -1.15
C TYR A 119 8.53 -6.64 -1.55
N ALA A 120 8.29 -6.80 -2.85
CA ALA A 120 7.01 -7.26 -3.35
C ALA A 120 6.68 -8.70 -2.86
N TRP A 121 7.67 -9.59 -2.74
CA TRP A 121 7.48 -10.90 -2.12
C TRP A 121 7.02 -10.80 -0.68
N THR A 122 7.56 -9.86 0.12
CA THR A 122 7.09 -9.66 1.50
C THR A 122 5.67 -9.09 1.55
N LYS A 123 5.30 -8.23 0.60
CA LYS A 123 3.94 -7.68 0.50
C LYS A 123 2.94 -8.77 0.10
N LEU A 124 3.31 -9.64 -0.84
CA LEU A 124 2.50 -10.82 -1.20
C LEU A 124 2.30 -11.76 -0.01
N GLY A 125 3.36 -12.01 0.78
CA GLY A 125 3.25 -12.79 2.01
C GLY A 125 2.21 -12.21 2.98
N GLY A 126 2.11 -10.89 3.08
CA GLY A 126 1.05 -10.19 3.80
C GLY A 126 -0.33 -10.41 3.18
N GLU A 127 -0.49 -10.24 1.84
CA GLU A 127 -1.76 -10.47 1.14
C GLU A 127 -2.34 -11.85 1.43
N CYS A 128 -1.49 -12.90 1.50
CA CYS A 128 -1.94 -14.26 1.79
C CYS A 128 -2.70 -14.37 3.12
N SER A 129 -2.27 -13.67 4.16
CA SER A 129 -2.98 -13.66 5.44
C SER A 129 -4.24 -12.80 5.41
N VAL A 130 -4.21 -11.67 4.70
CA VAL A 130 -5.33 -10.74 4.57
C VAL A 130 -6.49 -11.35 3.81
N CYS A 131 -6.24 -12.17 2.78
CA CYS A 131 -7.27 -12.88 2.03
C CYS A 131 -8.16 -13.79 2.91
N LEU A 132 -7.68 -14.20 4.08
CA LEU A 132 -8.44 -15.02 5.02
C LEU A 132 -9.37 -14.19 5.94
N VAL A 133 -9.25 -12.87 5.95
CA VAL A 133 -10.13 -11.98 6.72
C VAL A 133 -11.46 -11.81 5.96
N PRO A 134 -12.62 -12.19 6.52
CA PRO A 134 -13.89 -12.17 5.77
C PRO A 134 -14.27 -10.80 5.20
N ASN A 135 -13.98 -9.73 5.92
CA ASN A 135 -14.22 -8.34 5.49
C ASN A 135 -12.89 -7.64 5.22
N HIS A 136 -12.21 -8.04 4.14
CA HIS A 136 -10.95 -7.42 3.73
C HIS A 136 -11.08 -6.62 2.44
N LEU A 137 -10.18 -5.65 2.30
CA LEU A 137 -9.87 -4.96 1.06
C LEU A 137 -8.35 -4.87 0.91
N ILE A 138 -7.80 -5.44 -0.14
CA ILE A 138 -6.39 -5.31 -0.51
C ILE A 138 -6.31 -4.23 -1.59
N ILE A 139 -5.56 -3.17 -1.32
CA ILE A 139 -5.35 -2.08 -2.27
C ILE A 139 -3.94 -2.22 -2.86
N ARG A 140 -3.84 -2.56 -4.13
CA ARG A 140 -2.59 -2.54 -4.89
C ARG A 140 -2.42 -1.17 -5.51
N THR A 141 -1.35 -0.47 -5.13
CA THR A 141 -1.13 0.94 -5.50
C THR A 141 0.33 1.32 -5.42
N SER A 142 0.66 2.48 -5.94
CA SER A 142 1.97 3.10 -5.80
C SER A 142 1.82 4.61 -5.64
N PHE A 143 2.53 5.18 -4.66
CA PHE A 143 2.52 6.63 -4.41
C PHE A 143 3.88 7.10 -3.87
N GLY A 144 4.11 8.40 -3.92
CA GLY A 144 5.31 9.03 -3.38
C GLY A 144 5.02 10.37 -2.73
N SER A 145 6.05 10.95 -2.09
CA SER A 145 6.05 12.32 -1.57
C SER A 145 6.74 13.25 -2.55
N ASP A 146 6.32 14.51 -2.59
CA ASP A 146 7.02 15.60 -3.28
C ASP A 146 8.25 16.09 -2.52
N GLU A 147 8.40 15.72 -1.26
CA GLU A 147 9.60 16.00 -0.47
C GLU A 147 10.82 15.17 -0.91
N ILE A 148 10.62 14.11 -1.69
CA ILE A 148 11.71 13.27 -2.17
C ILE A 148 12.24 13.84 -3.48
N PHE A 149 13.47 14.33 -3.45
CA PHE A 149 14.18 14.79 -4.64
C PHE A 149 14.75 13.62 -5.43
N TYR A 150 14.41 13.54 -6.72
CA TYR A 150 14.98 12.60 -7.66
C TYR A 150 15.85 13.35 -8.68
N GLU A 151 17.18 13.27 -8.54
CA GLU A 151 18.11 13.86 -9.51
C GLU A 151 17.87 13.32 -10.92
N ASN A 152 17.65 12.01 -11.02
CA ASN A 152 17.42 11.31 -12.28
C ASN A 152 16.15 10.45 -12.19
N SER A 153 15.37 10.39 -13.27
CA SER A 153 14.13 9.62 -13.33
C SER A 153 13.97 8.86 -14.66
N TRP A 154 13.37 7.68 -14.58
CA TRP A 154 13.26 6.75 -15.70
C TRP A 154 12.19 7.17 -16.69
N THR A 155 12.54 7.33 -17.97
CA THR A 155 11.60 7.60 -19.08
C THR A 155 10.95 6.32 -19.61
N ASN A 156 11.53 5.16 -19.36
CA ASN A 156 11.08 3.85 -19.84
C ASN A 156 10.64 2.90 -18.72
N GLN A 157 10.27 3.45 -17.57
CA GLN A 157 9.50 2.76 -16.55
C GLN A 157 8.10 3.40 -16.44
N LEU A 158 7.09 2.68 -16.89
CA LEU A 158 5.69 3.13 -16.84
C LEU A 158 5.01 2.71 -15.54
N VAL A 159 4.19 3.59 -14.98
CA VAL A 159 3.51 3.41 -13.70
C VAL A 159 2.13 4.09 -13.71
N SER A 160 1.22 3.64 -12.84
CA SER A 160 0.01 4.37 -12.48
C SER A 160 0.17 5.12 -11.15
N LYS A 161 1.41 5.40 -10.77
CA LYS A 161 1.81 6.09 -9.54
C LYS A 161 1.42 7.56 -9.59
N ASP A 162 1.05 8.11 -8.42
CA ASP A 162 0.94 9.56 -8.24
C ASP A 162 1.41 9.98 -6.84
N TYR A 163 1.30 11.25 -6.52
CA TYR A 163 1.63 11.78 -5.21
C TYR A 163 0.63 11.32 -4.16
N VAL A 164 1.09 11.22 -2.92
CA VAL A 164 0.29 10.68 -1.82
C VAL A 164 -0.99 11.48 -1.56
N ASP A 165 -0.98 12.79 -1.75
CA ASP A 165 -2.16 13.66 -1.61
C ASP A 165 -3.23 13.42 -2.68
N VAL A 166 -2.85 12.85 -3.84
CA VAL A 166 -3.78 12.41 -4.89
C VAL A 166 -4.34 11.02 -4.57
N ILE A 167 -3.49 10.09 -4.11
CA ILE A 167 -3.87 8.69 -3.88
C ILE A 167 -4.56 8.48 -2.53
N ALA A 168 -4.21 9.24 -1.49
CA ALA A 168 -4.79 9.06 -0.15
C ALA A 168 -6.31 9.25 -0.09
N PRO A 169 -6.92 10.25 -0.74
CA PRO A 169 -8.39 10.38 -0.80
C PRO A 169 -9.06 9.17 -1.45
N MET A 170 -8.45 8.59 -2.49
CA MET A 170 -8.96 7.40 -3.17
C MET A 170 -8.93 6.18 -2.24
N ILE A 171 -7.82 6.00 -1.50
CA ILE A 171 -7.68 4.95 -0.48
C ILE A 171 -8.73 5.14 0.62
N LEU A 172 -8.90 6.36 1.14
CA LEU A 172 -9.86 6.64 2.21
C LEU A 172 -11.29 6.33 1.75
N LYS A 173 -11.68 6.80 0.57
CA LYS A 173 -13.00 6.55 -0.03
C LYS A 173 -13.28 5.05 -0.15
N SER A 174 -12.30 4.28 -0.65
CA SER A 174 -12.39 2.83 -0.78
C SER A 174 -12.46 2.13 0.58
N SER A 175 -11.67 2.60 1.56
CA SER A 175 -11.66 2.04 2.92
C SER A 175 -13.00 2.17 3.62
N LEU A 176 -13.73 3.27 3.36
CA LEU A 176 -15.05 3.58 3.94
C LEU A 176 -16.21 2.91 3.20
N SER A 177 -15.98 2.36 2.02
CA SER A 177 -16.99 1.68 1.22
C SER A 177 -17.22 0.24 1.66
N ASN A 178 -18.19 -0.43 1.05
CA ASN A 178 -18.43 -1.87 1.23
C ASN A 178 -17.63 -2.75 0.24
N THR A 179 -16.74 -2.15 -0.57
CA THR A 179 -15.90 -2.90 -1.51
C THR A 179 -14.99 -3.87 -0.76
N THR A 180 -14.93 -5.12 -1.21
CA THR A 180 -14.09 -6.18 -0.64
C THR A 180 -13.23 -6.85 -1.71
N GLY A 181 -12.28 -7.68 -1.27
CA GLY A 181 -11.36 -8.39 -2.15
C GLY A 181 -10.17 -7.51 -2.56
N ILE A 182 -9.77 -7.57 -3.82
CA ILE A 182 -8.61 -6.83 -4.34
C ILE A 182 -9.09 -5.64 -5.18
N LEU A 183 -8.42 -4.51 -5.06
CA LEU A 183 -8.68 -3.28 -5.79
C LEU A 183 -7.38 -2.60 -6.20
N ASN A 184 -7.22 -2.33 -7.49
CA ASN A 184 -6.15 -1.49 -8.00
C ASN A 184 -6.53 -0.02 -7.87
N ILE A 185 -5.63 0.79 -7.31
CA ILE A 185 -5.77 2.25 -7.22
C ILE A 185 -4.54 2.90 -7.85
N GLY A 186 -4.78 3.78 -8.79
CA GLY A 186 -3.75 4.54 -9.49
C GLY A 186 -4.37 5.65 -10.32
N THR A 187 -3.53 6.39 -11.01
CA THR A 187 -3.93 7.41 -11.98
C THR A 187 -3.52 6.99 -13.39
N GLU A 188 -3.61 7.88 -14.36
CA GLU A 188 -3.23 7.61 -15.76
C GLU A 188 -1.81 7.01 -15.87
N ALA A 189 -1.60 6.18 -16.88
CA ALA A 189 -0.28 5.64 -17.20
C ALA A 189 0.69 6.76 -17.58
N LYS A 190 1.86 6.77 -16.95
CA LYS A 190 2.94 7.73 -17.19
C LYS A 190 4.29 7.13 -16.87
N SER A 191 5.39 7.68 -17.41
CA SER A 191 6.73 7.32 -16.98
C SER A 191 7.04 7.87 -15.58
N VAL A 192 8.01 7.26 -14.90
CA VAL A 192 8.51 7.81 -13.63
C VAL A 192 9.05 9.24 -13.83
N TYR A 193 9.63 9.52 -14.98
CA TYR A 193 10.10 10.86 -15.35
C TYR A 193 8.92 11.87 -15.39
N GLU A 194 7.84 11.56 -16.10
CA GLU A 194 6.64 12.42 -16.17
C GLU A 194 5.98 12.60 -14.79
N TYR A 195 5.93 11.53 -13.99
CA TYR A 195 5.42 11.62 -12.60
C TYR A 195 6.24 12.62 -11.78
N VAL A 196 7.58 12.53 -11.80
CA VAL A 196 8.42 13.43 -11.00
C VAL A 196 8.34 14.87 -11.54
N GLN A 197 8.30 15.05 -12.85
CA GLN A 197 8.20 16.39 -13.46
C GLN A 197 6.91 17.15 -13.13
N LYS A 198 5.87 16.49 -12.66
CA LYS A 198 4.65 17.19 -12.21
C LYS A 198 4.95 18.21 -11.10
N ARG A 199 5.95 17.95 -10.24
CA ARG A 199 6.24 18.79 -9.06
C ARG A 199 7.72 19.11 -8.86
N ASN A 200 8.64 18.34 -9.45
CA ASN A 200 10.09 18.47 -9.24
C ASN A 200 10.85 18.46 -10.56
N LYS A 201 12.00 19.12 -10.58
CA LYS A 201 12.95 18.99 -11.69
C LYS A 201 13.73 17.69 -11.55
N THR A 202 13.94 16.99 -12.66
CA THR A 202 14.70 15.74 -12.72
C THR A 202 15.29 15.56 -14.11
N ASN A 203 16.40 14.84 -14.22
CA ASN A 203 17.02 14.51 -15.51
C ASN A 203 16.44 13.20 -16.06
N PRO A 204 16.17 13.13 -17.37
CA PRO A 204 15.68 11.89 -17.99
C PRO A 204 16.82 10.88 -18.11
N ILE A 205 16.57 9.66 -17.66
CA ILE A 205 17.46 8.51 -17.88
C ILE A 205 16.65 7.31 -18.36
N GLN A 206 17.32 6.30 -18.89
CA GLN A 206 16.71 5.05 -19.31
C GLN A 206 17.30 3.87 -18.54
N LYS A 207 16.47 2.90 -18.21
CA LYS A 207 16.89 1.58 -17.79
C LYS A 207 17.34 0.77 -19.00
N GLU A 208 18.23 -0.19 -18.79
CA GLU A 208 18.61 -1.18 -19.80
C GLU A 208 17.37 -1.97 -20.28
N ILE A 209 16.52 -2.37 -19.35
CA ILE A 209 15.27 -3.09 -19.63
C ILE A 209 14.08 -2.19 -19.23
N SER A 210 13.19 -1.92 -20.17
CA SER A 210 11.94 -1.20 -19.92
C SER A 210 11.02 -1.99 -18.99
N THR A 211 10.31 -1.28 -18.13
CA THR A 211 9.33 -1.89 -17.23
C THR A 211 8.00 -1.16 -17.30
N ASN A 212 6.89 -1.91 -17.10
CA ASN A 212 5.54 -1.37 -17.13
C ASN A 212 4.70 -1.94 -15.99
N PHE A 213 4.51 -1.15 -14.93
CA PHE A 213 3.72 -1.47 -13.73
C PHE A 213 2.37 -0.76 -13.71
N THR A 214 1.88 -0.31 -14.86
CA THR A 214 0.59 0.36 -14.91
C THR A 214 -0.53 -0.59 -14.48
N LEU A 215 -1.49 -0.05 -13.74
CA LEU A 215 -2.64 -0.76 -13.20
C LEU A 215 -3.89 -0.47 -14.02
N ASN A 216 -4.73 -1.46 -14.24
CA ASN A 216 -6.09 -1.26 -14.68
C ASN A 216 -6.94 -0.78 -13.50
N THR A 217 -7.55 0.38 -13.62
CA THR A 217 -8.35 1.03 -12.58
C THR A 217 -9.85 1.00 -12.84
N GLU A 218 -10.31 0.28 -13.86
CA GLU A 218 -11.73 0.21 -14.22
C GLU A 218 -12.62 -0.18 -13.04
N LYS A 219 -12.18 -1.13 -12.21
CA LYS A 219 -12.95 -1.56 -11.03
C LYS A 219 -13.12 -0.42 -10.00
N TYR A 220 -12.07 0.38 -9.78
CA TYR A 220 -12.16 1.56 -8.93
C TYR A 220 -13.12 2.59 -9.53
N GLU A 221 -12.96 2.89 -10.81
CA GLU A 221 -13.78 3.87 -11.53
C GLU A 221 -15.26 3.50 -11.49
N GLN A 222 -15.61 2.26 -11.81
CA GLN A 222 -16.99 1.76 -11.74
C GLN A 222 -17.57 1.79 -10.31
N SER A 223 -16.74 1.60 -9.29
CA SER A 223 -17.20 1.60 -7.89
C SER A 223 -17.40 3.01 -7.33
N PHE A 224 -16.70 4.02 -7.85
CA PHE A 224 -16.59 5.32 -7.17
C PHE A 224 -16.77 6.57 -8.04
N LEU A 225 -16.75 6.47 -9.37
CA LEU A 225 -16.85 7.61 -10.27
C LEU A 225 -18.16 7.66 -11.06
N TYR A 226 -18.92 6.60 -11.06
CA TYR A 226 -20.24 6.44 -11.69
C TYR A 226 -21.22 5.93 -10.63
#